data_924a08b4ab24f997f133d26be933fb91
#
_entry.id   924a08b4ab24f997f133d26be933fb91
#
_cell.length_a   1.000
_cell.length_b   1.000
_cell.length_c   1.000
_cell.angle_alpha   90.00
_cell.angle_beta   90.00
_cell.angle_gamma   90.00
#
_symmetry.space_group_name_H-M   'P 1'
#
loop_
_entity.id
_entity.type
_entity.pdbx_description
1 polymer ?
#
loop_
_entity_poly.entity_id
_entity_poly.type
_entity_poly.pdbx_seq_one_letter_code
_entity_poly.pdbx_strand_id
1 'polypeptide(L)'
;MADYTVYPKSQHEGVFMARDAQGIDFLMDGAVRRELNHETACFLRERFPWTAPVPVLRRERTVGVGDRLGIACPGHLRVFEKYDATPVLAQQSIRELNLTGRTYNDVLDCVTFAVFREDFQRGFGADGDHLKQPQEVEYALTLGYSMITLDCSEHIHGDGGSAPIPADMAERYLGRSFDVGVGITVSYTEEELGKILHTYGEAIDFAVKIYDRFFVRQKAKADFEISIDETATPTTPAQHFFVANELTRRGVKPATVAPRFCGEFQKGIDYIGDLEQFDREMIVHAAIARHFGYKLSIHSGSDKFSAFPSIGKHTHGVFHLKTAGTNWLEAMKIVAEKDPALYREVHAYALNEAFGEARKYYHVTTNLNNIPALETLTDAQLPELFSNNDARQLIHITYGLILNHGDFAARLYKLWDREAEAYAQAIEAHIGKHLQLLQVPLR
;
A
#
# COMPACT_ATOMS: atom_id res chain seq x y z
N MET A 1 -39.93 1.74 20.07
CA MET A 1 -38.76 2.54 19.65
C MET A 1 -37.84 1.61 18.88
N ALA A 2 -37.24 2.07 17.81
CA ALA A 2 -36.33 1.21 17.04
C ALA A 2 -35.12 0.87 17.92
N ASP A 3 -34.82 -0.43 18.01
CA ASP A 3 -33.77 -0.97 18.89
C ASP A 3 -32.39 -0.96 18.19
N TYR A 4 -31.98 0.26 17.75
CA TYR A 4 -30.69 0.47 17.04
C TYR A 4 -30.13 1.86 17.29
N THR A 5 -28.83 1.99 17.16
CA THR A 5 -28.07 3.26 17.23
C THR A 5 -27.65 3.68 15.83
N VAL A 6 -28.00 4.91 15.43
CA VAL A 6 -27.61 5.48 14.12
C VAL A 6 -26.21 6.04 14.18
N TYR A 7 -25.41 5.82 13.13
CA TYR A 7 -24.13 6.49 12.93
C TYR A 7 -24.39 7.95 12.52
N PRO A 8 -23.97 8.94 13.33
CA PRO A 8 -24.46 10.33 13.18
C PRO A 8 -24.14 10.96 11.83
N LYS A 9 -22.98 10.61 11.23
CA LYS A 9 -22.53 11.17 9.97
C LYS A 9 -23.13 10.51 8.73
N SER A 10 -23.73 9.33 8.86
CA SER A 10 -24.19 8.50 7.75
C SER A 10 -25.60 8.82 7.25
N GLN A 11 -26.16 10.01 7.52
CA GLN A 11 -27.53 10.35 7.20
C GLN A 11 -27.64 11.19 5.92
N HIS A 12 -28.05 10.56 4.82
CA HIS A 12 -28.16 11.21 3.51
C HIS A 12 -29.47 10.83 2.81
N GLU A 13 -30.32 11.79 2.49
CA GLU A 13 -31.52 11.62 1.65
C GLU A 13 -32.43 10.45 2.08
N GLY A 14 -32.58 10.21 3.39
CA GLY A 14 -33.38 9.10 3.92
C GLY A 14 -32.66 7.75 3.99
N VAL A 15 -31.38 7.70 3.59
CA VAL A 15 -30.51 6.54 3.74
C VAL A 15 -29.54 6.79 4.92
N PHE A 16 -29.35 5.80 5.79
CA PHE A 16 -28.42 5.91 6.91
C PHE A 16 -27.91 4.53 7.36
N MET A 17 -26.74 4.51 7.97
CA MET A 17 -26.20 3.32 8.64
C MET A 17 -26.55 3.34 10.13
N ALA A 18 -26.82 2.16 10.66
CA ALA A 18 -27.10 1.96 12.07
C ALA A 18 -26.56 0.60 12.55
N ARG A 19 -26.45 0.47 13.88
CA ARG A 19 -26.07 -0.77 14.55
C ARG A 19 -27.20 -1.22 15.47
N ASP A 20 -27.62 -2.49 15.33
CA ASP A 20 -28.67 -3.05 16.18
C ASP A 20 -28.15 -3.49 17.57
N ALA A 21 -29.09 -3.93 18.41
CA ALA A 21 -28.78 -4.38 19.77
C ALA A 21 -27.90 -5.65 19.83
N GLN A 22 -27.80 -6.41 18.72
CA GLN A 22 -26.93 -7.56 18.58
C GLN A 22 -25.51 -7.17 18.11
N GLY A 23 -25.28 -5.87 17.84
CA GLY A 23 -24.01 -5.35 17.35
C GLY A 23 -23.81 -5.53 15.83
N ILE A 24 -24.91 -5.75 15.07
CA ILE A 24 -24.85 -5.92 13.63
C ILE A 24 -25.10 -4.58 12.93
N ASP A 25 -24.16 -4.17 12.09
CA ASP A 25 -24.30 -2.98 11.26
C ASP A 25 -25.20 -3.28 10.04
N PHE A 26 -26.03 -2.30 9.70
CA PHE A 26 -26.95 -2.39 8.56
C PHE A 26 -27.22 -1.00 7.95
N LEU A 27 -27.78 -1.00 6.75
CA LEU A 27 -28.23 0.22 6.08
C LEU A 27 -29.76 0.31 6.14
N MET A 28 -30.28 1.50 6.42
CA MET A 28 -31.71 1.84 6.22
C MET A 28 -31.86 2.68 4.95
N ASP A 29 -32.82 2.31 4.12
CA ASP A 29 -33.23 3.05 2.91
C ASP A 29 -34.73 3.32 3.05
N GLY A 30 -35.08 4.50 3.56
CA GLY A 30 -36.43 4.78 4.03
C GLY A 30 -36.86 3.80 5.13
N ALA A 31 -37.84 2.93 4.84
CA ALA A 31 -38.33 1.88 5.75
C ALA A 31 -37.67 0.51 5.52
N VAL A 32 -36.79 0.37 4.53
CA VAL A 32 -36.17 -0.90 4.14
C VAL A 32 -34.83 -1.07 4.86
N ARG A 33 -34.70 -2.16 5.64
CA ARG A 33 -33.41 -2.59 6.21
C ARG A 33 -32.66 -3.44 5.19
N ARG A 34 -31.40 -3.06 4.91
CA ARG A 34 -30.47 -3.79 4.03
C ARG A 34 -29.28 -4.31 4.83
N GLU A 35 -28.89 -5.54 4.58
CA GLU A 35 -27.64 -6.09 5.10
C GLU A 35 -26.44 -5.44 4.40
N LEU A 36 -25.29 -5.34 5.08
CA LEU A 36 -24.05 -4.83 4.49
C LEU A 36 -23.38 -5.92 3.65
N ASN A 37 -23.84 -6.07 2.42
CA ASN A 37 -23.34 -7.01 1.43
C ASN A 37 -22.97 -6.29 0.12
N HIS A 38 -22.50 -7.03 -0.86
CA HIS A 38 -22.08 -6.48 -2.16
C HIS A 38 -23.21 -5.72 -2.88
N GLU A 39 -24.43 -6.22 -2.85
CA GLU A 39 -25.59 -5.54 -3.46
C GLU A 39 -25.83 -4.16 -2.83
N THR A 40 -25.78 -4.10 -1.50
CA THR A 40 -25.93 -2.84 -0.76
C THR A 40 -24.76 -1.87 -1.01
N ALA A 41 -23.54 -2.37 -1.16
CA ALA A 41 -22.40 -1.54 -1.53
C ALA A 41 -22.54 -0.99 -2.96
N CYS A 42 -22.99 -1.80 -3.91
CA CYS A 42 -23.30 -1.34 -5.27
C CYS A 42 -24.41 -0.27 -5.26
N PHE A 43 -25.48 -0.49 -4.49
CA PHE A 43 -26.54 0.52 -4.30
C PHE A 43 -26.00 1.84 -3.78
N LEU A 44 -25.09 1.82 -2.78
CA LEU A 44 -24.47 3.05 -2.26
C LEU A 44 -23.64 3.76 -3.33
N ARG A 45 -22.80 3.04 -4.05
CA ARG A 45 -21.95 3.61 -5.12
C ARG A 45 -22.75 4.22 -6.26
N GLU A 46 -23.91 3.64 -6.57
CA GLU A 46 -24.81 4.17 -7.58
C GLU A 46 -25.60 5.39 -7.08
N ARG A 47 -26.17 5.32 -5.88
CA ARG A 47 -27.00 6.35 -5.29
C ARG A 47 -26.19 7.56 -4.81
N PHE A 48 -24.99 7.31 -4.28
CA PHE A 48 -24.07 8.30 -3.73
C PHE A 48 -22.67 8.14 -4.37
N PRO A 49 -22.45 8.70 -5.58
CA PRO A 49 -21.22 8.48 -6.34
C PRO A 49 -19.90 8.81 -5.60
N TRP A 50 -19.96 9.63 -4.55
CA TRP A 50 -18.80 9.93 -3.69
C TRP A 50 -18.35 8.74 -2.84
N THR A 51 -19.16 7.67 -2.75
CA THR A 51 -18.78 6.39 -2.10
C THR A 51 -18.07 5.42 -3.03
N ALA A 52 -17.94 5.76 -4.31
CA ALA A 52 -17.17 5.01 -5.29
C ALA A 52 -15.74 5.56 -5.40
N PRO A 53 -14.73 4.71 -5.65
CA PRO A 53 -13.36 5.17 -5.87
C PRO A 53 -13.23 5.93 -7.18
N VAL A 54 -12.29 6.88 -7.19
CA VAL A 54 -11.95 7.67 -8.38
C VAL A 54 -10.42 7.71 -8.56
N PRO A 55 -9.90 7.98 -9.78
CA PRO A 55 -8.47 8.20 -9.98
C PRO A 55 -7.99 9.39 -9.16
N VAL A 56 -6.96 9.18 -8.33
CA VAL A 56 -6.46 10.22 -7.41
C VAL A 56 -4.95 10.45 -7.50
N LEU A 57 -4.21 9.62 -8.25
CA LEU A 57 -2.75 9.73 -8.29
C LEU A 57 -2.23 11.02 -8.93
N ARG A 58 -3.07 11.77 -9.64
CA ARG A 58 -2.71 13.09 -10.17
C ARG A 58 -2.74 14.19 -9.10
N ARG A 59 -3.27 13.94 -7.90
CA ARG A 59 -3.15 14.84 -6.75
C ARG A 59 -1.73 14.79 -6.19
N GLU A 60 -1.25 15.86 -5.58
CA GLU A 60 0.14 15.98 -5.14
C GLU A 60 0.55 14.86 -4.17
N ARG A 61 -0.22 14.71 -3.08
CA ARG A 61 0.08 13.78 -1.97
C ARG A 61 -0.97 12.69 -1.94
N THR A 62 -0.56 11.47 -2.24
CA THR A 62 -1.46 10.33 -2.18
C THR A 62 -0.83 9.22 -1.32
N VAL A 63 -1.66 8.57 -0.51
CA VAL A 63 -1.20 7.51 0.40
C VAL A 63 -2.12 6.31 0.29
N GLY A 64 -1.55 5.19 -0.11
CA GLY A 64 -2.21 3.90 -0.05
C GLY A 64 -2.16 3.35 1.38
N VAL A 65 -3.33 3.06 1.92
CA VAL A 65 -3.50 2.60 3.30
C VAL A 65 -4.21 1.25 3.32
N GLY A 66 -3.50 0.21 2.93
CA GLY A 66 -4.04 -1.14 2.88
C GLY A 66 -4.59 -1.61 4.24
N ASP A 67 -5.71 -2.33 4.19
CA ASP A 67 -6.38 -2.85 5.39
C ASP A 67 -6.65 -4.35 5.25
N ARG A 68 -5.79 -5.15 5.84
CA ARG A 68 -5.89 -6.62 5.82
C ARG A 68 -7.11 -7.15 6.57
N LEU A 69 -7.65 -6.37 7.51
CA LEU A 69 -8.73 -6.78 8.39
C LEU A 69 -10.11 -6.26 7.95
N GLY A 70 -10.16 -5.18 7.17
CA GLY A 70 -11.40 -4.52 6.77
C GLY A 70 -12.03 -3.64 7.86
N ILE A 71 -11.27 -3.24 8.88
CA ILE A 71 -11.76 -2.45 10.03
C ILE A 71 -10.95 -1.20 10.32
N ALA A 72 -9.84 -0.94 9.60
CA ALA A 72 -8.97 0.22 9.83
C ALA A 72 -9.50 1.51 9.19
N CYS A 73 -10.39 1.42 8.22
CA CYS A 73 -10.82 2.53 7.39
C CYS A 73 -11.36 3.75 8.19
N PRO A 74 -12.13 3.62 9.27
CA PRO A 74 -12.55 4.77 10.08
C PRO A 74 -11.39 5.60 10.62
N GLY A 75 -10.35 4.95 11.13
CA GLY A 75 -9.13 5.63 11.59
C GLY A 75 -8.38 6.31 10.45
N HIS A 76 -8.27 5.65 9.29
CA HIS A 76 -7.70 6.26 8.06
C HIS A 76 -8.43 7.53 7.68
N LEU A 77 -9.76 7.49 7.57
CA LEU A 77 -10.56 8.64 7.14
C LEU A 77 -10.37 9.85 8.05
N ARG A 78 -10.28 9.65 9.38
CA ARG A 78 -10.00 10.73 10.35
C ARG A 78 -8.67 11.44 10.07
N VAL A 79 -7.64 10.71 9.67
CA VAL A 79 -6.33 11.28 9.30
C VAL A 79 -6.46 12.17 8.07
N PHE A 80 -7.12 11.65 7.01
CA PHE A 80 -7.25 12.38 5.75
C PHE A 80 -8.22 13.56 5.81
N GLU A 81 -9.04 13.66 6.86
CA GLU A 81 -9.76 14.88 7.18
C GLU A 81 -8.84 15.96 7.74
N LYS A 82 -7.79 15.60 8.46
CA LYS A 82 -6.87 16.54 9.13
C LYS A 82 -5.71 16.99 8.24
N TYR A 83 -5.19 16.10 7.39
CA TYR A 83 -4.00 16.35 6.58
C TYR A 83 -4.33 16.59 5.11
N ASP A 84 -3.52 17.42 4.44
CA ASP A 84 -3.65 17.68 3.00
C ASP A 84 -3.02 16.56 2.16
N ALA A 85 -3.59 15.38 2.29
CA ALA A 85 -3.28 14.21 1.49
C ALA A 85 -4.59 13.53 1.03
N THR A 86 -4.49 12.66 0.03
CA THR A 86 -5.62 11.89 -0.50
C THR A 86 -5.36 10.40 -0.33
N PRO A 87 -6.30 9.64 0.25
CA PRO A 87 -6.11 8.21 0.44
C PRO A 87 -6.37 7.39 -0.82
N VAL A 88 -5.64 6.28 -0.96
CA VAL A 88 -6.04 5.09 -1.71
C VAL A 88 -6.44 4.06 -0.66
N LEU A 89 -7.74 3.89 -0.44
CA LEU A 89 -8.27 3.14 0.72
C LEU A 89 -8.33 1.64 0.48
N ALA A 90 -8.75 1.22 -0.72
CA ALA A 90 -8.73 -0.17 -1.13
C ALA A 90 -7.37 -0.45 -1.76
N GLN A 91 -6.50 -1.20 -1.07
CA GLN A 91 -5.16 -1.53 -1.55
C GLN A 91 -4.73 -2.86 -0.91
N GLN A 92 -4.90 -3.94 -1.64
CA GLN A 92 -4.40 -5.27 -1.24
C GLN A 92 -3.95 -6.04 -2.47
N SER A 93 -2.80 -6.71 -2.36
CA SER A 93 -2.33 -7.63 -3.38
C SER A 93 -3.14 -8.93 -3.36
N ILE A 94 -3.17 -9.65 -4.49
CA ILE A 94 -3.82 -10.98 -4.59
C ILE A 94 -3.31 -11.93 -3.52
N ARG A 95 -2.02 -11.88 -3.19
CA ARG A 95 -1.43 -12.69 -2.13
C ARG A 95 -2.02 -12.36 -0.75
N GLU A 96 -2.21 -11.08 -0.43
CA GLU A 96 -2.83 -10.68 0.85
C GLU A 96 -4.30 -11.10 0.90
N LEU A 97 -5.03 -11.00 -0.21
CA LEU A 97 -6.40 -11.49 -0.33
C LEU A 97 -6.49 -12.99 -0.04
N ASN A 98 -5.64 -13.79 -0.67
CA ASN A 98 -5.58 -15.24 -0.43
C ASN A 98 -5.28 -15.59 1.04
N LEU A 99 -4.37 -14.86 1.69
CA LEU A 99 -4.01 -15.06 3.08
C LEU A 99 -5.10 -14.66 4.07
N THR A 100 -5.98 -13.73 3.69
CA THR A 100 -7.08 -13.26 4.54
C THR A 100 -8.43 -13.85 4.16
N GLY A 101 -8.50 -14.66 3.10
CA GLY A 101 -9.75 -15.22 2.58
C GLY A 101 -10.71 -14.17 2.01
N ARG A 102 -10.21 -12.99 1.62
CA ARG A 102 -11.00 -11.87 1.08
C ARG A 102 -10.88 -11.80 -0.44
N THR A 103 -11.85 -11.15 -1.06
CA THR A 103 -11.87 -10.83 -2.49
C THR A 103 -11.69 -9.33 -2.71
N TYR A 104 -11.44 -8.90 -3.95
CA TYR A 104 -11.45 -7.47 -4.31
C TYR A 104 -12.78 -6.80 -4.02
N ASN A 105 -13.91 -7.51 -4.18
CA ASN A 105 -15.22 -6.99 -3.80
C ASN A 105 -15.29 -6.73 -2.30
N ASP A 106 -14.87 -7.67 -1.46
CA ASP A 106 -14.90 -7.49 0.00
C ASP A 106 -14.11 -6.28 0.46
N VAL A 107 -12.93 -6.04 -0.15
CA VAL A 107 -12.10 -4.87 0.16
C VAL A 107 -12.80 -3.57 -0.25
N LEU A 108 -13.35 -3.53 -1.47
CA LEU A 108 -14.01 -2.33 -1.99
C LEU A 108 -15.32 -2.04 -1.25
N ASP A 109 -16.09 -3.07 -0.90
CA ASP A 109 -17.36 -2.94 -0.18
C ASP A 109 -17.14 -2.44 1.26
N CYS A 110 -16.14 -2.97 1.98
CA CYS A 110 -15.75 -2.45 3.29
C CYS A 110 -15.41 -0.97 3.25
N VAL A 111 -14.65 -0.53 2.22
CA VAL A 111 -14.31 0.88 2.04
C VAL A 111 -15.55 1.71 1.74
N THR A 112 -16.44 1.25 0.86
CA THR A 112 -17.70 1.93 0.53
C THR A 112 -18.53 2.19 1.79
N PHE A 113 -18.73 1.17 2.63
CA PHE A 113 -19.48 1.31 3.88
C PHE A 113 -18.80 2.27 4.86
N ALA A 114 -17.50 2.20 5.01
CA ALA A 114 -16.76 3.09 5.90
C ALA A 114 -16.83 4.56 5.43
N VAL A 115 -16.65 4.79 4.12
CA VAL A 115 -16.75 6.11 3.49
C VAL A 115 -18.14 6.69 3.70
N PHE A 116 -19.21 5.91 3.48
CA PHE A 116 -20.59 6.34 3.71
C PHE A 116 -20.85 6.62 5.21
N ARG A 117 -20.38 5.74 6.09
CA ARG A 117 -20.55 5.88 7.55
C ARG A 117 -19.91 7.14 8.11
N GLU A 118 -18.72 7.48 7.63
CA GLU A 118 -17.94 8.64 8.11
C GLU A 118 -18.19 9.92 7.31
N ASP A 119 -19.08 9.90 6.30
CA ASP A 119 -19.37 11.03 5.40
C ASP A 119 -18.13 11.60 4.71
N PHE A 120 -17.25 10.74 4.22
CA PHE A 120 -16.02 11.18 3.57
C PHE A 120 -16.23 11.44 2.08
N GLN A 121 -16.47 12.70 1.71
CA GLN A 121 -16.82 13.12 0.35
C GLN A 121 -15.65 13.67 -0.49
N ARG A 122 -14.41 13.53 -0.02
CA ARG A 122 -13.23 14.16 -0.65
C ARG A 122 -12.61 13.35 -1.79
N GLY A 123 -13.17 12.19 -2.07
CA GLY A 123 -12.68 11.23 -3.05
C GLY A 123 -11.50 10.42 -2.54
N PHE A 124 -11.44 9.19 -2.98
CA PHE A 124 -10.42 8.20 -2.62
C PHE A 124 -10.12 7.30 -3.80
N GLY A 125 -8.96 6.64 -3.79
CA GLY A 125 -8.57 5.65 -4.78
C GLY A 125 -8.79 4.22 -4.32
N ALA A 126 -8.80 3.31 -5.31
CA ALA A 126 -8.78 1.87 -5.11
C ALA A 126 -7.74 1.26 -6.04
N ASP A 127 -6.74 0.56 -5.51
CA ASP A 127 -5.58 0.03 -6.19
C ASP A 127 -5.68 -1.48 -6.36
N GLY A 128 -5.69 -1.94 -7.61
CA GLY A 128 -5.35 -3.31 -7.96
C GLY A 128 -3.84 -3.48 -7.79
N ASP A 129 -3.44 -3.87 -6.58
CA ASP A 129 -2.07 -3.79 -6.10
C ASP A 129 -1.21 -4.98 -6.54
N HIS A 130 -0.07 -4.71 -7.18
CA HIS A 130 0.92 -5.70 -7.67
C HIS A 130 0.33 -6.76 -8.60
N LEU A 131 -0.34 -6.31 -9.67
CA LEU A 131 -0.89 -7.18 -10.70
C LEU A 131 0.19 -7.59 -11.70
N LYS A 132 0.30 -8.89 -11.96
CA LYS A 132 1.33 -9.49 -12.83
C LYS A 132 0.78 -9.98 -14.16
N GLN A 133 -0.53 -10.19 -14.25
CA GLN A 133 -1.16 -10.79 -15.42
C GLN A 133 -2.24 -9.87 -16.02
N PRO A 134 -2.41 -9.85 -17.36
CA PRO A 134 -3.44 -9.04 -18.01
C PRO A 134 -4.87 -9.34 -17.50
N GLN A 135 -5.14 -10.59 -17.11
CA GLN A 135 -6.43 -11.02 -16.59
C GLN A 135 -6.74 -10.40 -15.23
N GLU A 136 -5.71 -10.23 -14.39
CA GLU A 136 -5.83 -9.59 -13.09
C GLU A 136 -6.15 -8.11 -13.24
N VAL A 137 -5.49 -7.43 -14.20
CA VAL A 137 -5.77 -6.03 -14.55
C VAL A 137 -7.21 -5.87 -15.04
N GLU A 138 -7.66 -6.73 -15.95
CA GLU A 138 -9.03 -6.72 -16.46
C GLU A 138 -10.05 -6.94 -15.34
N TYR A 139 -9.79 -7.89 -14.44
CA TYR A 139 -10.64 -8.17 -13.30
C TYR A 139 -10.76 -6.97 -12.36
N ALA A 140 -9.65 -6.37 -11.92
CA ALA A 140 -9.66 -5.19 -11.07
C ALA A 140 -10.43 -4.01 -11.71
N LEU A 141 -10.18 -3.72 -12.99
CA LEU A 141 -10.87 -2.66 -13.73
C LEU A 141 -12.38 -2.92 -13.85
N THR A 142 -12.79 -4.18 -14.06
CA THR A 142 -14.21 -4.56 -14.14
C THR A 142 -14.94 -4.32 -12.83
N LEU A 143 -14.27 -4.47 -11.69
CA LEU A 143 -14.82 -4.21 -10.37
C LEU A 143 -14.87 -2.71 -10.01
N GLY A 144 -14.32 -1.84 -10.86
CA GLY A 144 -14.30 -0.40 -10.63
C GLY A 144 -13.09 0.12 -9.83
N TYR A 145 -12.02 -0.65 -9.75
CA TYR A 145 -10.76 -0.16 -9.21
C TYR A 145 -10.25 1.01 -10.03
N SER A 146 -9.82 2.08 -9.37
CA SER A 146 -9.46 3.36 -9.98
C SER A 146 -7.95 3.59 -10.12
N MET A 147 -7.15 2.60 -9.75
CA MET A 147 -5.70 2.56 -9.87
C MET A 147 -5.28 1.11 -10.16
N ILE A 148 -4.26 0.96 -11.00
CA ILE A 148 -3.61 -0.32 -11.28
C ILE A 148 -2.12 -0.17 -11.00
N THR A 149 -1.58 -0.96 -10.10
CA THR A 149 -0.15 -1.16 -9.92
C THR A 149 0.29 -2.36 -10.73
N LEU A 150 0.96 -2.12 -11.86
CA LEU A 150 1.55 -3.18 -12.67
C LEU A 150 2.88 -3.61 -12.06
N ASP A 151 2.98 -4.86 -11.64
CA ASP A 151 4.20 -5.48 -11.15
C ASP A 151 4.95 -6.14 -12.31
N CYS A 152 6.11 -5.58 -12.65
CA CYS A 152 6.94 -6.06 -13.76
C CYS A 152 7.99 -7.09 -13.33
N SER A 153 8.00 -7.56 -12.07
CA SER A 153 9.08 -8.40 -11.52
C SER A 153 9.32 -9.70 -12.28
N GLU A 154 8.27 -10.32 -12.84
CA GLU A 154 8.40 -11.53 -13.65
C GLU A 154 9.10 -11.31 -15.01
N HIS A 155 9.24 -10.05 -15.43
CA HIS A 155 9.88 -9.60 -16.67
C HIS A 155 11.19 -8.83 -16.41
N ILE A 156 11.67 -8.81 -15.18
CA ILE A 156 12.93 -8.18 -14.78
C ILE A 156 13.97 -9.29 -14.58
N HIS A 157 15.09 -9.18 -15.28
CA HIS A 157 16.17 -10.16 -15.18
C HIS A 157 17.27 -9.67 -14.23
N GLY A 158 17.97 -10.61 -13.59
CA GLY A 158 19.08 -10.27 -12.69
C GLY A 158 20.28 -9.62 -13.41
N ASP A 159 21.08 -8.88 -12.67
CA ASP A 159 22.19 -8.03 -13.18
C ASP A 159 23.35 -8.79 -13.84
N GLY A 160 23.32 -10.12 -13.91
CA GLY A 160 24.42 -10.96 -14.38
C GLY A 160 24.54 -11.09 -15.92
N GLY A 161 23.64 -10.48 -16.69
CA GLY A 161 23.59 -10.58 -18.14
C GLY A 161 23.77 -9.26 -18.87
N SER A 162 23.93 -9.35 -20.21
CA SER A 162 23.94 -8.21 -21.12
C SER A 162 23.21 -8.58 -22.39
N ALA A 163 22.37 -7.68 -22.90
CA ALA A 163 21.67 -7.86 -24.17
C ALA A 163 22.40 -7.14 -25.31
N PRO A 164 22.29 -7.64 -26.55
CA PRO A 164 22.72 -6.88 -27.72
C PRO A 164 21.99 -5.55 -27.81
N ILE A 165 22.73 -4.47 -28.08
CA ILE A 165 22.15 -3.12 -28.20
C ILE A 165 21.66 -2.92 -29.63
N PRO A 166 20.35 -2.71 -29.87
CA PRO A 166 19.84 -2.34 -31.18
C PRO A 166 20.47 -1.01 -31.68
N ALA A 167 20.71 -0.89 -32.99
CA ALA A 167 21.39 0.27 -33.57
C ALA A 167 20.69 1.60 -33.27
N ASP A 168 19.36 1.61 -33.26
CA ASP A 168 18.55 2.79 -32.92
C ASP A 168 18.65 3.17 -31.44
N MET A 169 18.88 2.21 -30.56
CA MET A 169 19.16 2.48 -29.14
C MET A 169 20.59 2.96 -28.93
N ALA A 170 21.57 2.37 -29.60
CA ALA A 170 22.95 2.85 -29.58
C ALA A 170 23.02 4.33 -29.99
N GLU A 171 22.38 4.71 -31.09
CA GLU A 171 22.32 6.08 -31.58
C GLU A 171 21.61 7.02 -30.55
N ARG A 172 20.63 6.52 -29.85
CA ARG A 172 19.81 7.31 -28.89
C ARG A 172 20.53 7.56 -27.58
N TYR A 173 21.34 6.63 -27.10
CA TYR A 173 21.89 6.66 -25.75
C TYR A 173 23.42 6.79 -25.69
N LEU A 174 24.18 6.17 -26.63
CA LEU A 174 25.63 6.18 -26.54
C LEU A 174 26.21 7.52 -27.02
N GLY A 175 27.22 8.00 -26.27
CA GLY A 175 27.84 9.31 -26.52
C GLY A 175 26.93 10.50 -26.22
N ARG A 176 25.80 10.30 -25.56
CA ARG A 176 24.87 11.35 -25.18
C ARG A 176 24.84 11.53 -23.65
N SER A 177 24.47 12.73 -23.23
CA SER A 177 24.27 13.11 -21.84
C SER A 177 22.87 13.74 -21.70
N PHE A 178 22.11 13.28 -20.71
CA PHE A 178 20.73 13.69 -20.47
C PHE A 178 20.66 14.49 -19.19
N ASP A 179 20.32 15.77 -19.29
CA ASP A 179 20.08 16.62 -18.13
C ASP A 179 18.71 16.32 -17.53
N VAL A 180 18.69 15.90 -16.27
CA VAL A 180 17.47 15.65 -15.52
C VAL A 180 17.10 16.81 -14.59
N GLY A 181 17.81 17.91 -14.71
CA GLY A 181 17.69 19.06 -13.83
C GLY A 181 18.57 18.93 -12.59
N VAL A 182 18.53 19.96 -11.73
CA VAL A 182 19.30 20.07 -10.47
C VAL A 182 20.81 19.86 -10.63
N GLY A 183 21.36 20.11 -11.84
CA GLY A 183 22.78 19.93 -12.16
C GLY A 183 23.22 18.47 -12.32
N ILE A 184 22.27 17.55 -12.52
CA ILE A 184 22.55 16.12 -12.66
C ILE A 184 22.32 15.70 -14.10
N THR A 185 23.31 14.98 -14.64
CA THR A 185 23.25 14.38 -15.96
C THR A 185 23.38 12.87 -15.89
N VAL A 186 22.65 12.16 -16.78
CA VAL A 186 22.71 10.71 -16.96
C VAL A 186 23.38 10.44 -18.32
N SER A 187 24.32 9.50 -18.36
CA SER A 187 24.98 9.01 -19.57
C SER A 187 25.17 7.51 -19.48
N TYR A 188 25.45 6.87 -20.60
CA TYR A 188 25.59 5.41 -20.68
C TYR A 188 26.86 5.01 -21.41
N THR A 189 27.57 4.05 -20.85
CA THR A 189 28.53 3.25 -21.56
C THR A 189 27.82 2.12 -22.32
N GLU A 190 28.48 1.51 -23.30
CA GLU A 190 27.94 0.36 -24.03
C GLU A 190 27.65 -0.82 -23.06
N GLU A 191 28.55 -1.07 -22.14
CA GLU A 191 28.39 -2.13 -21.14
C GLU A 191 27.17 -1.88 -20.23
N GLU A 192 27.01 -0.67 -19.70
CA GLU A 192 25.88 -0.30 -18.83
C GLU A 192 24.55 -0.40 -19.59
N LEU A 193 24.51 0.12 -20.83
CA LEU A 193 23.29 0.07 -21.64
C LEU A 193 22.89 -1.37 -21.96
N GLY A 194 23.85 -2.24 -22.27
CA GLY A 194 23.60 -3.66 -22.52
C GLY A 194 23.04 -4.39 -21.29
N LYS A 195 23.58 -4.08 -20.11
CA LYS A 195 23.06 -4.61 -18.82
C LYS A 195 21.64 -4.10 -18.54
N ILE A 196 21.39 -2.81 -18.70
CA ILE A 196 20.06 -2.22 -18.48
C ILE A 196 19.01 -2.80 -19.43
N LEU A 197 19.36 -3.00 -20.69
CA LEU A 197 18.50 -3.65 -21.68
C LEU A 197 18.18 -5.09 -21.29
N HIS A 198 19.17 -5.83 -20.82
CA HIS A 198 18.96 -7.19 -20.33
C HIS A 198 18.00 -7.18 -19.13
N THR A 199 18.19 -6.27 -18.18
CA THR A 199 17.40 -6.23 -16.94
C THR A 199 15.97 -5.77 -17.18
N TYR A 200 15.75 -4.68 -17.95
CA TYR A 200 14.44 -4.01 -18.02
C TYR A 200 13.74 -4.08 -19.38
N GLY A 201 14.40 -4.58 -20.43
CA GLY A 201 13.85 -4.56 -21.79
C GLY A 201 12.49 -5.25 -21.89
N GLU A 202 12.37 -6.45 -21.34
CA GLU A 202 11.13 -7.23 -21.34
C GLU A 202 10.06 -6.60 -20.43
N ALA A 203 10.44 -6.05 -19.28
CA ALA A 203 9.55 -5.35 -18.37
C ALA A 203 8.92 -4.10 -19.04
N ILE A 204 9.71 -3.34 -19.80
CA ILE A 204 9.21 -2.19 -20.57
C ILE A 204 8.23 -2.66 -21.65
N ASP A 205 8.55 -3.74 -22.39
CA ASP A 205 7.67 -4.32 -23.40
C ASP A 205 6.34 -4.76 -22.80
N PHE A 206 6.38 -5.40 -21.65
CA PHE A 206 5.19 -5.82 -20.92
C PHE A 206 4.34 -4.62 -20.50
N ALA A 207 4.94 -3.60 -19.86
CA ALA A 207 4.24 -2.40 -19.45
C ALA A 207 3.56 -1.67 -20.62
N VAL A 208 4.24 -1.58 -21.77
CA VAL A 208 3.68 -1.00 -23.00
C VAL A 208 2.47 -1.80 -23.51
N LYS A 209 2.55 -3.14 -23.52
CA LYS A 209 1.41 -4.00 -23.94
C LYS A 209 0.20 -3.81 -23.05
N ILE A 210 0.40 -3.78 -21.73
CA ILE A 210 -0.69 -3.55 -20.75
C ILE A 210 -1.29 -2.17 -20.95
N TYR A 211 -0.45 -1.13 -21.05
CA TYR A 211 -0.92 0.25 -21.24
C TYR A 211 -1.72 0.41 -22.54
N ASP A 212 -1.21 -0.10 -23.66
CA ASP A 212 -1.92 -0.06 -24.95
C ASP A 212 -3.29 -0.75 -24.87
N ARG A 213 -3.32 -1.97 -24.31
CA ARG A 213 -4.57 -2.74 -24.21
C ARG A 213 -5.63 -2.02 -23.38
N PHE A 214 -5.30 -1.63 -22.14
CA PHE A 214 -6.29 -1.17 -21.18
C PHE A 214 -6.50 0.35 -21.20
N PHE A 215 -5.45 1.13 -21.35
CA PHE A 215 -5.54 2.60 -21.22
C PHE A 215 -5.68 3.31 -22.57
N VAL A 216 -5.14 2.75 -23.65
CA VAL A 216 -5.30 3.33 -25.00
C VAL A 216 -6.54 2.79 -25.69
N ARG A 217 -6.64 1.46 -25.86
CA ARG A 217 -7.74 0.84 -26.63
C ARG A 217 -9.03 0.76 -25.84
N GLN A 218 -9.02 0.28 -24.60
CA GLN A 218 -10.20 0.15 -23.74
C GLN A 218 -10.54 1.45 -23.00
N LYS A 219 -9.65 2.44 -22.95
CA LYS A 219 -9.83 3.75 -22.31
C LYS A 219 -10.24 3.63 -20.84
N ALA A 220 -9.59 2.71 -20.11
CA ALA A 220 -9.84 2.52 -18.68
C ALA A 220 -9.73 3.85 -17.93
N LYS A 221 -10.70 4.10 -17.05
CA LYS A 221 -10.75 5.29 -16.19
C LYS A 221 -10.05 4.99 -14.87
N ALA A 222 -8.76 4.70 -14.93
CA ALA A 222 -7.92 4.42 -13.77
C ALA A 222 -6.56 5.09 -13.93
N ASP A 223 -5.89 5.34 -12.83
CA ASP A 223 -4.48 5.72 -12.82
C ASP A 223 -3.61 4.48 -13.07
N PHE A 224 -2.45 4.68 -13.66
CA PHE A 224 -1.49 3.61 -13.96
C PHE A 224 -0.19 3.83 -13.21
N GLU A 225 0.17 2.89 -12.38
CA GLU A 225 1.46 2.78 -11.70
C GLU A 225 2.28 1.65 -12.28
N ILE A 226 3.60 1.85 -12.38
CA ILE A 226 4.55 0.83 -12.78
C ILE A 226 5.51 0.57 -11.62
N SER A 227 5.57 -0.68 -11.17
CA SER A 227 6.49 -1.17 -10.15
C SER A 227 7.67 -1.89 -10.81
N ILE A 228 8.88 -1.43 -10.49
CA ILE A 228 10.16 -2.04 -10.84
C ILE A 228 11.03 -2.25 -9.58
N ASP A 229 10.43 -2.28 -8.41
CA ASP A 229 11.12 -2.35 -7.11
C ASP A 229 11.39 -3.78 -6.62
N GLU A 230 10.72 -4.78 -7.15
CA GLU A 230 10.98 -6.18 -6.81
C GLU A 230 12.18 -6.75 -7.59
N THR A 231 13.35 -6.19 -7.37
CA THR A 231 14.64 -6.58 -7.96
C THR A 231 15.63 -7.07 -6.90
N ALA A 232 16.71 -7.74 -7.31
CA ALA A 232 17.75 -8.18 -6.39
C ALA A 232 18.60 -7.00 -5.88
N THR A 233 18.79 -5.98 -6.71
CA THR A 233 19.62 -4.81 -6.43
C THR A 233 18.80 -3.52 -6.51
N PRO A 234 19.21 -2.43 -5.83
CA PRO A 234 18.58 -1.12 -5.98
C PRO A 234 18.58 -0.64 -7.44
N THR A 235 17.54 0.07 -7.84
CA THR A 235 17.43 0.71 -9.14
C THR A 235 18.36 1.93 -9.18
N THR A 236 19.38 1.90 -10.01
CA THR A 236 20.26 3.07 -10.18
C THR A 236 19.55 4.23 -10.88
N PRO A 237 20.01 5.48 -10.71
CA PRO A 237 19.46 6.61 -11.47
C PRO A 237 19.49 6.42 -12.99
N ALA A 238 20.55 5.78 -13.53
CA ALA A 238 20.66 5.49 -14.95
C ALA A 238 19.59 4.48 -15.41
N GLN A 239 19.36 3.43 -14.64
CA GLN A 239 18.28 2.46 -14.87
C GLN A 239 16.90 3.12 -14.82
N HIS A 240 16.65 3.95 -13.78
CA HIS A 240 15.40 4.67 -13.63
C HIS A 240 15.11 5.61 -14.81
N PHE A 241 16.12 6.40 -15.22
CA PHE A 241 16.00 7.28 -16.37
C PHE A 241 15.72 6.49 -17.65
N PHE A 242 16.44 5.41 -17.89
CA PHE A 242 16.25 4.58 -19.09
C PHE A 242 14.83 4.03 -19.20
N VAL A 243 14.33 3.43 -18.10
CA VAL A 243 12.96 2.90 -18.03
C VAL A 243 11.94 4.01 -18.30
N ALA A 244 12.07 5.14 -17.64
CA ALA A 244 11.16 6.27 -17.80
C ALA A 244 11.17 6.85 -19.22
N ASN A 245 12.37 6.97 -19.82
CA ASN A 245 12.53 7.49 -21.17
C ASN A 245 11.93 6.55 -22.23
N GLU A 246 12.20 5.24 -22.13
CA GLU A 246 11.63 4.27 -23.08
C GLU A 246 10.12 4.12 -22.95
N LEU A 247 9.56 4.13 -21.74
CA LEU A 247 8.12 4.16 -21.52
C LEU A 247 7.47 5.40 -22.14
N THR A 248 8.03 6.58 -21.88
CA THR A 248 7.53 7.87 -22.40
C THR A 248 7.60 7.90 -23.93
N ARG A 249 8.74 7.49 -24.51
CA ARG A 249 8.93 7.43 -25.96
C ARG A 249 7.91 6.51 -26.65
N ARG A 250 7.51 5.45 -25.96
CA ARG A 250 6.54 4.46 -26.46
C ARG A 250 5.10 4.81 -26.09
N GLY A 251 4.86 6.03 -25.58
CA GLY A 251 3.53 6.59 -25.34
C GLY A 251 2.89 6.18 -24.01
N VAL A 252 3.61 5.48 -23.13
CA VAL A 252 3.13 5.16 -21.77
C VAL A 252 3.21 6.40 -20.90
N LYS A 253 2.12 6.71 -20.19
CA LYS A 253 2.02 7.87 -19.30
C LYS A 253 1.64 7.40 -17.89
N PRO A 254 2.58 6.87 -17.12
CA PRO A 254 2.30 6.46 -15.76
C PRO A 254 1.96 7.67 -14.89
N ALA A 255 1.10 7.48 -13.90
CA ALA A 255 0.87 8.48 -12.85
C ALA A 255 2.00 8.42 -11.82
N THR A 256 2.49 7.22 -11.56
CA THR A 256 3.56 6.94 -10.60
C THR A 256 4.48 5.82 -11.12
N VAL A 257 5.75 5.85 -10.69
CA VAL A 257 6.71 4.76 -10.90
C VAL A 257 7.38 4.46 -9.57
N ALA A 258 7.52 3.18 -9.25
CA ALA A 258 8.18 2.70 -8.03
C ALA A 258 9.53 2.05 -8.36
N PRO A 259 10.67 2.75 -8.23
CA PRO A 259 11.99 2.14 -8.26
C PRO A 259 12.32 1.49 -6.91
N ARG A 260 13.24 0.52 -6.89
CA ARG A 260 13.84 0.04 -5.65
C ARG A 260 14.91 1.03 -5.18
N PHE A 261 14.67 1.64 -4.03
CA PHE A 261 15.64 2.53 -3.40
C PHE A 261 16.78 1.74 -2.73
N CYS A 262 17.93 2.42 -2.46
CA CYS A 262 19.01 1.83 -1.69
C CYS A 262 18.59 1.52 -0.25
N GLY A 263 19.33 0.61 0.39
CA GLY A 263 18.99 0.09 1.70
C GLY A 263 17.86 -0.94 1.67
N GLU A 264 17.24 -1.16 2.83
CA GLU A 264 16.23 -2.20 3.02
C GLU A 264 14.91 -1.61 3.53
N PHE A 265 13.84 -1.86 2.80
CA PHE A 265 12.45 -1.52 3.14
C PHE A 265 11.71 -2.77 3.65
N GLN A 266 12.23 -3.37 4.73
CA GLN A 266 11.65 -4.58 5.29
C GLN A 266 10.30 -4.34 5.96
N LYS A 267 9.47 -5.37 6.00
CA LYS A 267 8.12 -5.30 6.58
C LYS A 267 8.18 -5.06 8.09
N GLY A 268 7.34 -4.16 8.60
CA GLY A 268 7.09 -3.93 10.03
C GLY A 268 8.15 -3.16 10.81
N ILE A 269 9.25 -2.74 10.20
CA ILE A 269 10.33 -2.00 10.86
C ILE A 269 10.77 -0.78 10.05
N ASP A 270 11.55 0.10 10.66
CA ASP A 270 12.10 1.29 10.01
C ASP A 270 13.11 0.93 8.91
N TYR A 271 13.50 1.92 8.12
CA TYR A 271 14.52 1.81 7.08
C TYR A 271 15.86 1.31 7.67
N ILE A 272 16.50 0.40 6.94
CA ILE A 272 17.84 -0.10 7.28
C ILE A 272 18.78 0.29 6.14
N GLY A 273 19.77 1.11 6.42
CA GLY A 273 20.76 1.54 5.42
C GLY A 273 21.41 2.87 5.77
N ASP A 274 22.22 3.37 4.83
CA ASP A 274 22.86 4.68 4.93
C ASP A 274 21.87 5.78 4.51
N LEU A 275 21.41 6.58 5.47
CA LEU A 275 20.48 7.68 5.23
C LEU A 275 21.09 8.80 4.39
N GLU A 276 22.40 9.02 4.43
CA GLU A 276 23.05 10.02 3.59
C GLU A 276 23.08 9.56 2.12
N GLN A 277 23.34 8.27 1.88
CA GLN A 277 23.23 7.70 0.53
C GLN A 277 21.78 7.80 0.03
N PHE A 278 20.83 7.42 0.88
CA PHE A 278 19.40 7.52 0.55
C PHE A 278 18.99 8.95 0.18
N ASP A 279 19.44 9.96 0.95
CA ASP A 279 19.15 11.38 0.68
C ASP A 279 19.73 11.82 -0.68
N ARG A 280 20.98 11.43 -0.98
CA ARG A 280 21.62 11.74 -2.28
C ARG A 280 20.88 11.09 -3.46
N GLU A 281 20.52 9.82 -3.35
CA GLU A 281 19.82 9.11 -4.42
C GLU A 281 18.39 9.61 -4.60
N MET A 282 17.70 9.95 -3.50
CA MET A 282 16.35 10.50 -3.53
C MET A 282 16.28 11.82 -4.33
N ILE A 283 17.29 12.68 -4.23
CA ILE A 283 17.39 13.91 -5.05
C ILE A 283 17.30 13.55 -6.54
N VAL A 284 18.04 12.54 -6.97
CA VAL A 284 18.12 12.15 -8.39
C VAL A 284 16.85 11.46 -8.86
N HIS A 285 16.35 10.50 -8.11
CA HIS A 285 15.10 9.81 -8.44
C HIS A 285 13.91 10.78 -8.52
N ALA A 286 13.83 11.74 -7.60
CA ALA A 286 12.79 12.75 -7.61
C ALA A 286 12.95 13.74 -8.80
N ALA A 287 14.18 14.07 -9.20
CA ALA A 287 14.44 14.90 -10.38
C ALA A 287 14.00 14.17 -11.66
N ILE A 288 14.33 12.88 -11.80
CA ILE A 288 13.90 12.04 -12.93
C ILE A 288 12.38 11.99 -13.00
N ALA A 289 11.69 11.73 -11.89
CA ALA A 289 10.24 11.66 -11.84
C ALA A 289 9.59 12.99 -12.31
N ARG A 290 10.11 14.13 -11.83
CA ARG A 290 9.66 15.47 -12.29
C ARG A 290 9.93 15.71 -13.78
N HIS A 291 11.09 15.29 -14.27
CA HIS A 291 11.47 15.44 -15.68
C HIS A 291 10.47 14.73 -16.62
N PHE A 292 10.00 13.53 -16.25
CA PHE A 292 9.04 12.77 -17.04
C PHE A 292 7.57 13.02 -16.64
N GLY A 293 7.30 13.84 -15.64
CA GLY A 293 5.95 14.28 -15.26
C GLY A 293 5.09 13.23 -14.54
N TYR A 294 5.72 12.32 -13.80
CA TYR A 294 5.06 11.40 -12.88
C TYR A 294 5.55 11.59 -11.44
N LYS A 295 4.93 10.95 -10.47
CA LYS A 295 5.38 10.95 -9.06
C LYS A 295 6.17 9.70 -8.72
N LEU A 296 7.12 9.82 -7.81
CA LEU A 296 7.69 8.64 -7.16
C LEU A 296 6.63 7.94 -6.32
N SER A 297 6.57 6.61 -6.46
CA SER A 297 5.86 5.72 -5.56
C SER A 297 6.86 5.05 -4.63
N ILE A 298 6.59 5.16 -3.33
CA ILE A 298 7.43 4.56 -2.29
C ILE A 298 6.70 3.31 -1.78
N HIS A 299 7.13 2.15 -2.27
CA HIS A 299 6.59 0.86 -1.85
C HIS A 299 7.18 0.40 -0.53
N SER A 300 6.49 -0.52 0.16
CA SER A 300 6.86 -0.96 1.51
C SER A 300 7.12 0.19 2.47
N GLY A 301 6.43 1.30 2.26
CA GLY A 301 6.64 2.57 2.97
C GLY A 301 6.14 2.61 4.41
N SER A 302 5.50 1.53 4.90
CA SER A 302 5.08 1.48 6.31
C SER A 302 6.25 1.61 7.25
N ASP A 303 6.15 2.55 8.22
CA ASP A 303 7.10 2.75 9.33
C ASP A 303 8.54 3.09 8.93
N LYS A 304 8.75 3.64 7.73
CA LYS A 304 10.06 4.10 7.27
C LYS A 304 10.36 5.52 7.77
N PHE A 305 10.16 5.72 9.07
CA PHE A 305 10.15 7.03 9.70
C PHE A 305 11.45 7.81 9.51
N SER A 306 12.59 7.14 9.53
CA SER A 306 13.91 7.78 9.33
C SER A 306 14.10 8.27 7.88
N ALA A 307 13.46 7.64 6.88
CA ALA A 307 13.56 8.02 5.47
C ALA A 307 12.55 9.11 5.06
N PHE A 308 11.45 9.27 5.77
CA PHE A 308 10.36 10.18 5.39
C PHE A 308 10.75 11.66 5.24
N PRO A 309 11.61 12.25 6.11
CA PRO A 309 12.03 13.64 5.92
C PRO A 309 12.72 13.88 4.58
N SER A 310 13.55 12.94 4.13
CA SER A 310 14.22 13.00 2.82
C SER A 310 13.20 12.88 1.67
N ILE A 311 12.25 11.94 1.78
CA ILE A 311 11.18 11.76 0.80
C ILE A 311 10.36 13.04 0.66
N GLY A 312 9.80 13.57 1.75
CA GLY A 312 8.99 14.78 1.74
C GLY A 312 9.73 15.98 1.13
N LYS A 313 10.98 16.18 1.55
CA LYS A 313 11.86 17.28 1.09
C LYS A 313 12.14 17.20 -0.40
N HIS A 314 12.66 16.08 -0.91
CA HIS A 314 13.18 16.00 -2.28
C HIS A 314 12.10 15.77 -3.33
N THR A 315 10.97 15.19 -2.96
CA THR A 315 9.77 15.14 -3.82
C THR A 315 9.01 16.47 -3.86
N HIS A 316 9.40 17.44 -3.03
CA HIS A 316 8.68 18.70 -2.82
C HIS A 316 7.22 18.46 -2.38
N GLY A 317 6.99 17.40 -1.63
CA GLY A 317 5.65 16.99 -1.21
C GLY A 317 4.78 16.39 -2.33
N VAL A 318 5.35 16.02 -3.48
CA VAL A 318 4.64 15.39 -4.59
C VAL A 318 5.06 13.92 -4.68
N PHE A 319 4.30 13.04 -4.04
CA PHE A 319 4.63 11.62 -3.92
C PHE A 319 3.39 10.71 -3.84
N HIS A 320 3.59 9.43 -4.05
CA HIS A 320 2.69 8.37 -3.62
C HIS A 320 3.42 7.49 -2.61
N LEU A 321 2.82 7.25 -1.45
CA LEU A 321 3.34 6.33 -0.44
C LEU A 321 2.42 5.13 -0.34
N LYS A 322 2.94 3.91 -0.40
CA LYS A 322 2.15 2.69 -0.15
C LYS A 322 2.47 2.14 1.23
N THR A 323 1.44 2.13 2.09
CA THR A 323 1.48 1.52 3.42
C THR A 323 0.51 0.36 3.44
N ALA A 324 0.95 -0.79 3.89
CA ALA A 324 0.09 -1.94 4.09
C ALA A 324 0.60 -2.75 5.28
N GLY A 325 -0.28 -3.36 6.01
CA GLY A 325 0.10 -4.33 7.02
C GLY A 325 0.51 -3.80 8.38
N THR A 326 1.02 -2.59 8.56
CA THR A 326 1.28 -2.06 9.90
C THR A 326 0.00 -1.73 10.66
N ASN A 327 -1.11 -1.52 9.96
CA ASN A 327 -2.44 -1.47 10.59
C ASN A 327 -2.75 -2.74 11.38
N TRP A 328 -2.28 -3.89 10.90
CA TRP A 328 -2.33 -5.16 11.63
C TRP A 328 -1.55 -5.11 12.95
N LEU A 329 -0.37 -4.49 12.97
CA LEU A 329 0.42 -4.35 14.19
C LEU A 329 -0.29 -3.49 15.23
N GLU A 330 -0.94 -2.40 14.80
CA GLU A 330 -1.76 -1.58 15.71
C GLU A 330 -2.96 -2.37 16.26
N ALA A 331 -3.61 -3.19 15.42
CA ALA A 331 -4.68 -4.08 15.86
C ALA A 331 -4.19 -5.09 16.92
N MET A 332 -3.03 -5.69 16.70
CA MET A 332 -2.44 -6.65 17.63
C MET A 332 -1.93 -6.00 18.92
N LYS A 333 -1.50 -4.75 18.85
CA LYS A 333 -1.16 -3.97 20.06
C LYS A 333 -2.39 -3.77 20.95
N ILE A 334 -3.56 -3.46 20.35
CA ILE A 334 -4.83 -3.41 21.11
C ILE A 334 -5.14 -4.77 21.77
N VAL A 335 -4.86 -5.90 21.09
CA VAL A 335 -5.03 -7.21 21.72
C VAL A 335 -4.11 -7.36 22.94
N ALA A 336 -2.83 -6.97 22.82
CA ALA A 336 -1.88 -7.03 23.93
C ALA A 336 -2.31 -6.15 25.13
N GLU A 337 -2.97 -5.03 24.87
CA GLU A 337 -3.45 -4.09 25.90
C GLU A 337 -4.77 -4.55 26.55
N LYS A 338 -5.68 -5.15 25.78
CA LYS A 338 -7.07 -5.41 26.21
C LYS A 338 -7.38 -6.86 26.53
N ASP A 339 -6.62 -7.80 25.97
CA ASP A 339 -6.71 -9.24 26.25
C ASP A 339 -5.30 -9.87 26.22
N PRO A 340 -4.50 -9.64 27.27
CA PRO A 340 -3.14 -10.19 27.38
C PRO A 340 -3.08 -11.71 27.23
N ALA A 341 -4.11 -12.42 27.67
CA ALA A 341 -4.17 -13.87 27.58
C ALA A 341 -4.26 -14.31 26.11
N LEU A 342 -5.17 -13.73 25.34
CA LEU A 342 -5.29 -13.99 23.91
C LEU A 342 -4.00 -13.61 23.17
N TYR A 343 -3.39 -12.46 23.50
CA TYR A 343 -2.13 -12.06 22.88
C TYR A 343 -1.01 -13.09 23.13
N ARG A 344 -0.89 -13.62 24.35
CA ARG A 344 0.12 -14.66 24.67
C ARG A 344 -0.08 -15.94 23.85
N GLU A 345 -1.34 -16.39 23.70
CA GLU A 345 -1.65 -17.55 22.85
C GLU A 345 -1.24 -17.30 21.38
N VAL A 346 -1.65 -16.17 20.81
CA VAL A 346 -1.34 -15.80 19.43
C VAL A 346 0.16 -15.63 19.21
N HIS A 347 0.85 -14.96 20.12
CA HIS A 347 2.30 -14.75 20.03
C HIS A 347 3.07 -16.09 20.13
N ALA A 348 2.67 -16.97 21.04
CA ALA A 348 3.27 -18.29 21.19
C ALA A 348 3.09 -19.14 19.91
N TYR A 349 1.91 -19.10 19.29
CA TYR A 349 1.67 -19.73 17.99
C TYR A 349 2.55 -19.12 16.89
N ALA A 350 2.60 -17.78 16.82
CA ALA A 350 3.43 -17.10 15.85
C ALA A 350 4.90 -17.48 15.95
N LEU A 351 5.43 -17.57 17.19
CA LEU A 351 6.84 -17.86 17.48
C LEU A 351 7.18 -19.33 17.20
N ASN A 352 6.35 -20.26 17.65
CA ASN A 352 6.70 -21.69 17.68
C ASN A 352 6.29 -22.42 16.39
N GLU A 353 5.25 -21.96 15.69
CA GLU A 353 4.65 -22.72 14.59
C GLU A 353 4.61 -21.90 13.27
N ALA A 354 4.18 -20.63 13.31
CA ALA A 354 3.88 -19.90 12.10
C ALA A 354 5.10 -19.22 11.44
N PHE A 355 6.07 -18.76 12.22
CA PHE A 355 7.19 -17.96 11.71
C PHE A 355 8.02 -18.67 10.63
N GLY A 356 8.33 -19.95 10.84
CA GLY A 356 9.13 -20.75 9.92
C GLY A 356 8.49 -20.85 8.52
N GLU A 357 7.17 -20.98 8.45
CA GLU A 357 6.40 -20.99 7.20
C GLU A 357 6.30 -19.60 6.58
N ALA A 358 5.94 -18.59 7.37
CA ALA A 358 5.79 -17.24 6.89
C ALA A 358 7.10 -16.67 6.32
N ARG A 359 8.22 -16.94 6.97
CA ARG A 359 9.56 -16.49 6.55
C ARG A 359 9.95 -16.95 5.13
N LYS A 360 9.38 -18.02 4.61
CA LYS A 360 9.66 -18.50 3.24
C LYS A 360 9.20 -17.50 2.17
N TYR A 361 8.26 -16.63 2.52
CA TYR A 361 7.63 -15.68 1.61
C TYR A 361 8.03 -14.21 1.85
N TYR A 362 8.77 -13.92 2.91
CA TYR A 362 9.15 -12.57 3.28
C TYR A 362 10.64 -12.47 3.54
N HIS A 363 11.27 -11.46 2.93
CA HIS A 363 12.63 -11.09 3.30
C HIS A 363 12.60 -10.28 4.60
N VAL A 364 13.06 -10.88 5.69
CA VAL A 364 13.14 -10.25 7.03
C VAL A 364 14.42 -10.70 7.72
N THR A 365 15.00 -9.83 8.53
CA THR A 365 16.24 -10.07 9.29
C THR A 365 15.96 -10.44 10.74
N THR A 366 14.75 -10.89 11.05
CA THR A 366 14.30 -11.24 12.41
C THR A 366 15.21 -12.25 13.09
N ASN A 367 15.67 -11.91 14.28
CA ASN A 367 16.35 -12.83 15.19
C ASN A 367 15.44 -13.11 16.39
N LEU A 368 14.85 -14.31 16.41
CA LEU A 368 13.91 -14.70 17.48
C LEU A 368 14.51 -14.68 18.87
N ASN A 369 15.85 -14.80 19.01
CA ASN A 369 16.54 -14.74 20.32
C ASN A 369 16.52 -13.33 20.94
N ASN A 370 16.22 -12.28 20.16
CA ASN A 370 16.10 -10.91 20.66
C ASN A 370 14.71 -10.59 21.20
N ILE A 371 13.77 -11.51 21.04
CA ILE A 371 12.39 -11.36 21.55
C ILE A 371 12.38 -11.83 23.02
N PRO A 372 11.98 -10.98 23.96
CA PRO A 372 11.86 -11.39 25.37
C PRO A 372 10.91 -12.58 25.52
N ALA A 373 11.28 -13.55 26.34
CA ALA A 373 10.41 -14.68 26.64
C ALA A 373 9.13 -14.18 27.35
N LEU A 374 7.97 -14.55 26.83
CA LEU A 374 6.67 -14.02 27.31
C LEU A 374 6.43 -14.27 28.79
N GLU A 375 6.98 -15.35 29.35
CA GLU A 375 6.86 -15.73 30.75
C GLU A 375 7.57 -14.74 31.67
N THR A 376 8.51 -13.96 31.13
CA THR A 376 9.26 -12.95 31.91
C THR A 376 8.58 -11.60 31.90
N LEU A 377 7.54 -11.42 31.07
CA LEU A 377 6.82 -10.16 30.92
C LEU A 377 5.51 -10.16 31.70
N THR A 378 5.25 -9.09 32.42
CA THR A 378 3.93 -8.80 32.95
C THR A 378 2.95 -8.44 31.82
N ASP A 379 1.65 -8.49 32.07
CA ASP A 379 0.65 -8.13 31.06
C ASP A 379 0.78 -6.66 30.62
N ALA A 380 1.14 -5.76 31.54
CA ALA A 380 1.38 -4.35 31.23
C ALA A 380 2.59 -4.10 30.29
N GLN A 381 3.52 -5.05 30.21
CA GLN A 381 4.71 -4.96 29.36
C GLN A 381 4.50 -5.56 27.98
N LEU A 382 3.45 -6.34 27.74
CA LEU A 382 3.23 -6.96 26.41
C LEU A 382 3.13 -5.94 25.26
N PRO A 383 2.49 -4.77 25.41
CA PRO A 383 2.47 -3.76 24.37
C PRO A 383 3.86 -3.21 23.99
N GLU A 384 4.86 -3.29 24.89
CA GLU A 384 6.24 -2.85 24.62
C GLU A 384 6.93 -3.72 23.55
N LEU A 385 6.46 -4.94 23.33
CA LEU A 385 6.94 -5.81 22.23
C LEU A 385 6.77 -5.15 20.85
N PHE A 386 5.81 -4.25 20.70
CA PHE A 386 5.63 -3.48 19.46
C PHE A 386 6.67 -2.37 19.25
N SER A 387 7.59 -2.19 20.19
CA SER A 387 8.81 -1.39 20.04
C SER A 387 10.05 -2.24 19.74
N ASN A 388 9.96 -3.58 19.83
CA ASN A 388 11.02 -4.51 19.47
C ASN A 388 10.88 -4.92 18.00
N ASN A 389 11.89 -4.64 17.17
CA ASN A 389 11.84 -4.90 15.74
C ASN A 389 11.62 -6.37 15.39
N ASP A 390 12.23 -7.29 16.14
CA ASP A 390 12.11 -8.73 15.90
C ASP A 390 10.71 -9.26 16.25
N ALA A 391 10.13 -8.79 17.36
CA ALA A 391 8.76 -9.11 17.74
C ALA A 391 7.73 -8.49 16.75
N ARG A 392 7.99 -7.26 16.28
CA ARG A 392 7.16 -6.64 15.24
C ARG A 392 7.16 -7.44 13.95
N GLN A 393 8.33 -7.86 13.46
CA GLN A 393 8.44 -8.66 12.25
C GLN A 393 7.78 -10.03 12.43
N LEU A 394 7.99 -10.69 13.56
CA LEU A 394 7.33 -11.96 13.91
C LEU A 394 5.81 -11.84 13.70
N ILE A 395 5.17 -10.90 14.39
CA ILE A 395 3.72 -10.71 14.33
C ILE A 395 3.28 -10.20 12.94
N HIS A 396 4.10 -9.34 12.30
CA HIS A 396 3.74 -8.76 11.01
C HIS A 396 3.63 -9.80 9.90
N ILE A 397 4.59 -10.72 9.77
CA ILE A 397 4.62 -11.67 8.66
C ILE A 397 3.73 -12.89 8.87
N THR A 398 3.35 -13.18 10.12
CA THR A 398 2.55 -14.37 10.47
C THR A 398 1.04 -14.12 10.43
N TYR A 399 0.58 -12.90 10.09
CA TYR A 399 -0.83 -12.50 10.15
C TYR A 399 -1.79 -13.49 9.46
N GLY A 400 -1.44 -13.95 8.25
CA GLY A 400 -2.30 -14.87 7.50
C GLY A 400 -2.42 -16.24 8.18
N LEU A 401 -1.34 -16.74 8.75
CA LEU A 401 -1.36 -18.01 9.50
C LEU A 401 -2.13 -17.86 10.82
N ILE A 402 -1.96 -16.75 11.52
CA ILE A 402 -2.73 -16.43 12.74
C ILE A 402 -4.23 -16.40 12.44
N LEU A 403 -4.65 -15.65 11.41
CA LEU A 403 -6.07 -15.51 11.06
C LEU A 403 -6.72 -16.83 10.59
N ASN A 404 -5.92 -17.77 10.11
CA ASN A 404 -6.40 -19.08 9.65
C ASN A 404 -6.21 -20.20 10.69
N HIS A 405 -5.73 -19.89 11.91
CA HIS A 405 -5.47 -20.88 12.94
C HIS A 405 -6.61 -20.96 13.97
N GLY A 406 -7.23 -22.14 14.09
CA GLY A 406 -8.24 -22.44 15.10
C GLY A 406 -9.37 -21.39 15.16
N ASP A 407 -9.61 -20.85 16.34
CA ASP A 407 -10.62 -19.85 16.61
C ASP A 407 -10.05 -18.41 16.74
N PHE A 408 -8.77 -18.20 16.45
CA PHE A 408 -8.12 -16.90 16.64
C PHE A 408 -8.84 -15.77 15.92
N ALA A 409 -9.20 -15.96 14.64
CA ALA A 409 -9.90 -14.90 13.91
C ALA A 409 -11.20 -14.48 14.62
N ALA A 410 -12.04 -15.44 15.03
CA ALA A 410 -13.31 -15.16 15.69
C ALA A 410 -13.11 -14.39 17.01
N ARG A 411 -12.12 -14.78 17.82
CA ARG A 411 -11.80 -14.13 19.11
C ARG A 411 -11.21 -12.73 18.89
N LEU A 412 -10.33 -12.57 17.91
CA LEU A 412 -9.69 -11.30 17.56
C LEU A 412 -10.72 -10.30 17.03
N TYR A 413 -11.55 -10.68 16.04
CA TYR A 413 -12.58 -9.80 15.50
C TYR A 413 -13.62 -9.38 16.57
N LYS A 414 -14.00 -10.28 17.47
CA LYS A 414 -14.88 -9.95 18.59
C LYS A 414 -14.26 -8.91 19.54
N LEU A 415 -12.95 -8.99 19.78
CA LEU A 415 -12.24 -8.02 20.58
C LEU A 415 -12.15 -6.68 19.84
N TRP A 416 -11.72 -6.67 18.59
CA TRP A 416 -11.60 -5.44 17.79
C TRP A 416 -12.93 -4.73 17.58
N ASP A 417 -14.03 -5.47 17.44
CA ASP A 417 -15.36 -4.86 17.38
C ASP A 417 -15.70 -4.10 18.67
N ARG A 418 -15.43 -4.70 19.82
CA ARG A 418 -15.62 -4.05 21.13
C ARG A 418 -14.71 -2.84 21.32
N GLU A 419 -13.48 -2.91 20.84
CA GLU A 419 -12.45 -1.88 20.99
C GLU A 419 -12.28 -1.02 19.72
N ALA A 420 -13.32 -0.94 18.87
CA ALA A 420 -13.25 -0.30 17.56
C ALA A 420 -12.80 1.17 17.60
N GLU A 421 -13.23 1.92 18.63
CA GLU A 421 -12.80 3.32 18.81
C GLU A 421 -11.32 3.42 19.21
N ALA A 422 -10.85 2.57 20.11
CA ALA A 422 -9.43 2.53 20.47
C ALA A 422 -8.54 2.18 19.26
N TYR A 423 -8.99 1.24 18.43
CA TYR A 423 -8.29 0.89 17.21
C TYR A 423 -8.29 2.04 16.18
N ALA A 424 -9.42 2.71 15.97
CA ALA A 424 -9.50 3.85 15.08
C ALA A 424 -8.56 4.99 15.51
N GLN A 425 -8.47 5.26 16.82
CA GLN A 425 -7.53 6.26 17.38
C GLN A 425 -6.07 5.84 17.20
N ALA A 426 -5.74 4.56 17.38
CA ALA A 426 -4.39 4.03 17.14
C ALA A 426 -3.98 4.20 15.67
N ILE A 427 -4.86 3.85 14.73
CA ILE A 427 -4.66 4.03 13.29
C ILE A 427 -4.49 5.52 12.93
N GLU A 428 -5.34 6.38 13.49
CA GLU A 428 -5.25 7.83 13.29
C GLU A 428 -3.88 8.37 13.73
N ALA A 429 -3.43 8.00 14.92
CA ALA A 429 -2.12 8.41 15.44
C ALA A 429 -0.97 7.85 14.59
N HIS A 430 -1.06 6.57 14.22
CA HIS A 430 -0.03 5.87 13.46
C HIS A 430 0.17 6.45 12.05
N ILE A 431 -0.89 6.59 11.26
CA ILE A 431 -0.82 7.19 9.92
C ILE A 431 -0.56 8.69 10.00
N GLY A 432 -1.09 9.37 11.02
CA GLY A 432 -0.78 10.78 11.29
C GLY A 432 0.73 11.03 11.45
N LYS A 433 1.45 10.14 12.16
CA LYS A 433 2.90 10.19 12.26
C LYS A 433 3.62 10.06 10.91
N HIS A 434 3.13 9.17 10.02
CA HIS A 434 3.67 9.07 8.64
C HIS A 434 3.55 10.42 7.92
N LEU A 435 2.36 11.01 7.92
CA LEU A 435 2.10 12.27 7.22
C LEU A 435 2.90 13.44 7.81
N GLN A 436 3.01 13.49 9.14
CA GLN A 436 3.81 14.50 9.82
C GLN A 436 5.29 14.45 9.42
N LEU A 437 5.89 13.25 9.42
CA LEU A 437 7.30 13.07 9.07
C LEU A 437 7.57 13.30 7.58
N LEU A 438 6.59 13.04 6.72
CA LEU A 438 6.61 13.41 5.30
C LEU A 438 6.37 14.91 5.07
N GLN A 439 6.21 15.70 6.12
CA GLN A 439 5.95 17.13 6.08
C GLN A 439 4.66 17.50 5.33
N VAL A 440 3.66 16.63 5.41
CA VAL A 440 2.33 16.92 4.84
C VAL A 440 1.65 18.00 5.69
N PRO A 441 1.18 19.10 5.11
CA PRO A 441 0.54 20.15 5.87
C PRO A 441 -0.81 19.72 6.45
N LEU A 442 -1.17 20.28 7.58
CA LEU A 442 -2.55 20.26 8.06
C LEU A 442 -3.43 21.11 7.14
N ARG A 443 -4.71 20.79 7.11
CA ARG A 443 -5.73 21.55 6.38
C ARG A 443 -6.25 22.72 7.18
#